data_552a86af82d3f6a0d5bfd62cb9342435
#
_entry.id   552a86af82d3f6a0d5bfd62cb9342435
#
_cell.length_a   1.000
_cell.length_b   1.000
_cell.length_c   1.000
_cell.angle_alpha   90.00
_cell.angle_beta   90.00
_cell.angle_gamma   90.00
#
_symmetry.space_group_name_H-M   'P 1'
#
loop_
_entity.id
_entity.type
_entity.pdbx_description
1 polymer ?
#
loop_
_entity_poly.entity_id
_entity_poly.type
_entity_poly.pdbx_seq_one_letter_code
_entity_poly.pdbx_strand_id
1 'polypeptide(L)'
;MKITAFSKYLFLELLLLLAFLLPPVMESLPQLFGGLEGTMQGQNQGEILEKAVNPSVVPVLIQGLFAFAMFLRSKELDLISGKASDIGKKPSTFSSQLILYWLLPFFLVFGLLLANSFLWNGLAQATGKVPIIEESIQLQSLSLMIFATTVAAFYEEILYRWYGPKLLKLAFPWKLGFQGKTTYQKKNLPLRWIFVEALLVIIFALSHGYGGWLAVVNALVAGSILRLCVIYTGSLWVGFLAHITYNLVQFALLLRG
;
A
#
# COMPACT_ATOMS: atom_id res chain seq x y z
N MET A 1 11.63 17.41 -30.17
CA MET A 1 10.86 18.34 -29.30
C MET A 1 9.90 17.64 -28.32
N LYS A 2 9.32 16.48 -28.61
CA LYS A 2 8.42 15.74 -27.68
C LYS A 2 9.11 15.14 -26.44
N ILE A 3 10.36 14.77 -26.52
CA ILE A 3 11.13 14.12 -25.41
C ILE A 3 11.39 15.09 -24.25
N THR A 4 11.65 16.36 -24.55
CA THR A 4 11.96 17.37 -23.50
C THR A 4 10.77 17.77 -22.65
N ALA A 5 9.57 17.84 -23.22
CA ALA A 5 8.33 18.12 -22.47
C ALA A 5 7.98 16.93 -21.55
N PHE A 6 8.04 15.70 -22.09
CA PHE A 6 7.80 14.47 -21.33
C PHE A 6 8.77 14.34 -20.13
N SER A 7 10.06 14.66 -20.32
CA SER A 7 11.06 14.63 -19.24
C SER A 7 10.74 15.61 -18.10
N LYS A 8 10.28 16.83 -18.43
CA LYS A 8 9.90 17.84 -17.41
C LYS A 8 8.70 17.40 -16.57
N TYR A 9 7.66 16.86 -17.20
CA TYR A 9 6.49 16.36 -16.47
C TYR A 9 6.82 15.15 -15.61
N LEU A 10 7.65 14.24 -16.11
CA LEU A 10 8.10 13.07 -15.36
C LEU A 10 8.88 13.48 -14.10
N PHE A 11 9.75 14.48 -14.20
CA PHE A 11 10.49 15.00 -13.05
C PHE A 11 9.54 15.60 -12.00
N LEU A 12 8.56 16.40 -12.43
CA LEU A 12 7.56 16.96 -11.53
C LEU A 12 6.72 15.87 -10.85
N GLU A 13 6.31 14.84 -11.59
CA GLU A 13 5.59 13.70 -11.03
C GLU A 13 6.43 12.92 -10.01
N LEU A 14 7.72 12.78 -10.22
CA LEU A 14 8.63 12.17 -9.25
C LEU A 14 8.75 13.02 -7.97
N LEU A 15 8.85 14.34 -8.09
CA LEU A 15 8.85 15.23 -6.93
C LEU A 15 7.53 15.11 -6.15
N LEU A 16 6.40 15.08 -6.84
CA LEU A 16 5.09 14.86 -6.22
C LEU A 16 5.01 13.49 -5.54
N LEU A 17 5.49 12.44 -6.19
CA LEU A 17 5.54 11.10 -5.59
C LEU A 17 6.36 11.12 -4.29
N LEU A 18 7.54 11.75 -4.30
CA LEU A 18 8.38 11.89 -3.10
C LEU A 18 7.67 12.71 -2.01
N ALA A 19 6.97 13.79 -2.39
CA ALA A 19 6.19 14.60 -1.46
C ALA A 19 5.06 13.81 -0.76
N PHE A 20 4.58 12.74 -1.36
CA PHE A 20 3.59 11.85 -0.74
C PHE A 20 4.22 10.68 0.04
N LEU A 21 5.38 10.19 -0.41
CA LEU A 21 6.02 9.03 0.22
C LEU A 21 6.84 9.40 1.45
N LEU A 22 7.50 10.57 1.45
CA LEU A 22 8.46 10.93 2.50
C LEU A 22 7.81 11.38 3.82
N PRO A 23 6.77 12.24 3.86
CA PRO A 23 6.24 12.74 5.13
C PRO A 23 5.81 11.63 6.09
N PRO A 24 5.03 10.60 5.72
CA PRO A 24 4.66 9.54 6.65
C PRO A 24 5.87 8.77 7.20
N VAL A 25 6.93 8.60 6.39
CA VAL A 25 8.17 7.96 6.85
C VAL A 25 8.90 8.87 7.82
N MET A 26 9.04 10.16 7.51
CA MET A 26 9.73 11.12 8.38
C MET A 26 9.04 11.29 9.72
N GLU A 27 7.71 11.28 9.76
CA GLU A 27 6.92 11.31 10.99
C GLU A 27 7.07 10.04 11.82
N SER A 28 7.28 8.90 11.18
CA SER A 28 7.42 7.59 11.84
C SER A 28 8.84 7.34 12.39
N LEU A 29 9.88 7.91 11.78
CA LEU A 29 11.28 7.65 12.17
C LEU A 29 11.61 8.00 13.63
N PRO A 30 11.22 9.16 14.19
CA PRO A 30 11.47 9.47 15.59
C PRO A 30 10.86 8.45 16.54
N GLN A 31 9.70 7.90 16.21
CA GLN A 31 9.00 6.92 17.04
C GLN A 31 9.68 5.54 16.99
N LEU A 32 10.33 5.21 15.87
CA LEU A 32 11.13 3.99 15.74
C LEU A 32 12.43 4.03 16.55
N PHE A 33 13.11 5.18 16.56
CA PHE A 33 14.42 5.33 17.20
C PHE A 33 14.36 5.95 18.59
N GLY A 34 13.33 6.76 18.89
CA GLY A 34 13.12 7.37 20.21
C GLY A 34 12.50 6.44 21.26
N GLY A 35 12.03 5.26 20.88
CA GLY A 35 11.33 4.30 21.74
C GLY A 35 12.18 3.56 22.78
N LEU A 36 13.42 4.00 23.05
CA LEU A 36 14.22 3.54 24.18
C LEU A 36 13.83 4.20 25.50
N GLU A 37 13.06 5.28 25.47
CA GLU A 37 12.50 5.95 26.64
C GLU A 37 10.98 5.65 26.71
N GLY A 38 10.63 4.58 27.39
CA GLY A 38 9.31 3.90 27.40
C GLY A 38 8.07 4.70 27.84
N THR A 39 8.14 6.01 28.03
CA THR A 39 7.01 6.84 28.53
C THR A 39 6.27 7.65 27.45
N MET A 40 6.88 7.93 26.29
CA MET A 40 6.23 8.69 25.23
C MET A 40 5.41 7.81 24.25
N GLN A 41 5.64 6.49 24.23
CA GLN A 41 5.03 5.59 23.25
C GLN A 41 3.52 5.38 23.48
N GLY A 42 3.06 5.38 24.73
CA GLY A 42 1.65 5.14 25.06
C GLY A 42 0.74 6.32 24.66
N GLN A 43 1.15 7.56 24.94
CA GLN A 43 0.35 8.76 24.65
C GLN A 43 0.17 8.98 23.14
N ASN A 44 1.24 8.82 22.36
CA ASN A 44 1.15 9.00 20.90
C ASN A 44 0.29 7.93 20.21
N GLN A 45 0.27 6.69 20.71
CA GLN A 45 -0.53 5.63 20.12
C GLN A 45 -2.03 5.83 20.34
N GLY A 46 -2.44 6.31 21.53
CA GLY A 46 -3.83 6.65 21.82
C GLY A 46 -4.36 7.74 20.88
N GLU A 47 -3.61 8.83 20.70
CA GLU A 47 -3.97 9.93 19.80
C GLU A 47 -4.05 9.49 18.33
N ILE A 48 -3.14 8.64 17.87
CA ILE A 48 -3.17 8.10 16.52
C ILE A 48 -4.40 7.22 16.31
N LEU A 49 -4.71 6.37 17.29
CA LEU A 49 -5.86 5.49 17.24
C LEU A 49 -7.18 6.29 17.28
N GLU A 50 -7.26 7.33 18.12
CA GLU A 50 -8.40 8.23 18.16
C GLU A 50 -8.62 8.92 16.80
N LYS A 51 -7.56 9.44 16.18
CA LYS A 51 -7.64 10.03 14.83
C LYS A 51 -8.03 9.02 13.75
N ALA A 52 -7.62 7.75 13.88
CA ALA A 52 -7.99 6.70 12.93
C ALA A 52 -9.48 6.31 13.06
N VAL A 53 -10.02 6.32 14.27
CA VAL A 53 -11.43 6.01 14.56
C VAL A 53 -12.33 7.22 14.30
N ASN A 54 -11.86 8.43 14.60
CA ASN A 54 -12.58 9.70 14.44
C ASN A 54 -11.86 10.65 13.47
N PRO A 55 -11.79 10.30 12.18
CA PRO A 55 -11.04 11.07 11.20
C PRO A 55 -11.69 12.41 10.88
N SER A 56 -10.88 13.43 10.61
CA SER A 56 -11.35 14.71 10.09
C SER A 56 -11.78 14.59 8.62
N VAL A 57 -12.91 15.18 8.25
CA VAL A 57 -13.48 15.07 6.89
C VAL A 57 -12.56 15.68 5.82
N VAL A 58 -11.97 16.85 6.08
CA VAL A 58 -11.18 17.59 5.09
C VAL A 58 -9.93 16.83 4.64
N PRO A 59 -9.06 16.33 5.53
CA PRO A 59 -7.93 15.49 5.12
C PRO A 59 -8.34 14.25 4.33
N VAL A 60 -9.42 13.59 4.71
CA VAL A 60 -9.94 12.40 4.00
C VAL A 60 -10.37 12.74 2.57
N LEU A 61 -11.09 13.86 2.38
CA LEU A 61 -11.47 14.31 1.04
C LEU A 61 -10.25 14.66 0.18
N ILE A 62 -9.27 15.37 0.73
CA ILE A 62 -8.03 15.71 0.04
C ILE A 62 -7.29 14.42 -0.37
N GLN A 63 -7.15 13.47 0.54
CA GLN A 63 -6.53 12.18 0.25
C GLN A 63 -7.24 11.41 -0.86
N GLY A 64 -8.59 11.41 -0.84
CA GLY A 64 -9.42 10.80 -1.87
C GLY A 64 -9.24 11.44 -3.25
N LEU A 65 -9.18 12.77 -3.31
CA LEU A 65 -8.92 13.51 -4.55
C LEU A 65 -7.55 13.18 -5.13
N PHE A 66 -6.51 13.13 -4.30
CA PHE A 66 -5.17 12.72 -4.76
C PHE A 66 -5.13 11.28 -5.23
N ALA A 67 -5.77 10.35 -4.51
CA ALA A 67 -5.88 8.96 -4.93
C ALA A 67 -6.55 8.84 -6.30
N PHE A 68 -7.65 9.57 -6.50
CA PHE A 68 -8.37 9.58 -7.77
C PHE A 68 -7.53 10.18 -8.91
N ALA A 69 -6.84 11.29 -8.68
CA ALA A 69 -5.95 11.90 -9.65
C ALA A 69 -4.81 10.94 -10.06
N MET A 70 -4.16 10.29 -9.09
CA MET A 70 -3.14 9.27 -9.36
C MET A 70 -3.70 8.06 -10.12
N PHE A 71 -4.93 7.64 -9.81
CA PHE A 71 -5.60 6.56 -10.54
C PHE A 71 -5.82 6.91 -12.01
N LEU A 72 -6.35 8.11 -12.30
CA LEU A 72 -6.53 8.59 -13.66
C LEU A 72 -5.18 8.68 -14.39
N ARG A 73 -4.18 9.26 -13.75
CA ARG A 73 -2.84 9.38 -14.34
C ARG A 73 -2.19 8.02 -14.60
N SER A 74 -2.43 7.03 -13.75
CA SER A 74 -1.89 5.68 -13.96
C SER A 74 -2.40 5.02 -15.26
N LYS A 75 -3.62 5.34 -15.69
CA LYS A 75 -4.16 4.87 -16.99
C LYS A 75 -3.44 5.51 -18.16
N GLU A 76 -3.10 6.80 -18.07
CA GLU A 76 -2.29 7.47 -19.10
C GLU A 76 -0.88 6.89 -19.19
N LEU A 77 -0.26 6.53 -18.05
CA LEU A 77 1.03 5.87 -18.04
C LEU A 77 1.00 4.49 -18.73
N ASP A 78 -0.11 3.74 -18.61
CA ASP A 78 -0.29 2.49 -19.33
C ASP A 78 -0.35 2.70 -20.84
N LEU A 79 -1.03 3.76 -21.31
CA LEU A 79 -1.06 4.14 -22.74
C LEU A 79 0.32 4.51 -23.26
N ILE A 80 1.07 5.32 -22.51
CA ILE A 80 2.43 5.74 -22.87
C ILE A 80 3.39 4.55 -22.92
N SER A 81 3.24 3.58 -22.02
CA SER A 81 4.10 2.39 -21.95
C SER A 81 3.80 1.33 -23.02
N GLY A 82 2.80 1.54 -23.85
CA GLY A 82 2.39 0.60 -24.91
C GLY A 82 1.69 -0.66 -24.41
N LYS A 83 1.34 -0.73 -23.12
CA LYS A 83 0.66 -1.89 -22.52
C LYS A 83 -0.86 -1.92 -22.74
N ALA A 84 -1.42 -0.86 -23.32
CA ALA A 84 -2.86 -0.75 -23.59
C ALA A 84 -3.39 -1.78 -24.60
N SER A 85 -2.53 -2.44 -25.39
CA SER A 85 -2.95 -3.38 -26.43
C SER A 85 -3.28 -4.79 -25.93
N ASP A 86 -2.87 -5.17 -24.72
CA ASP A 86 -3.10 -6.53 -24.19
C ASP A 86 -4.39 -6.70 -23.37
N ILE A 87 -5.16 -5.61 -23.17
CA ILE A 87 -6.44 -5.64 -22.41
C ILE A 87 -7.55 -6.37 -23.19
N GLY A 88 -7.33 -6.72 -24.46
CA GLY A 88 -8.33 -7.27 -25.36
C GLY A 88 -8.45 -8.79 -25.44
N LYS A 89 -7.59 -9.57 -24.79
CA LYS A 89 -7.73 -11.03 -24.79
C LYS A 89 -8.79 -11.45 -23.77
N LYS A 90 -10.05 -11.47 -24.21
CA LYS A 90 -11.16 -12.05 -23.44
C LYS A 90 -10.87 -13.54 -23.17
N PRO A 91 -10.93 -13.93 -21.94
CA PRO A 91 -10.86 -15.32 -21.55
C PRO A 91 -12.12 -16.11 -21.89
N SER A 92 -11.94 -17.37 -22.18
CA SER A 92 -12.95 -18.23 -22.81
C SER A 92 -14.12 -18.70 -21.94
N THR A 93 -14.11 -18.46 -20.63
CA THR A 93 -15.25 -18.77 -19.73
C THR A 93 -15.28 -17.83 -18.53
N PHE A 94 -16.37 -17.07 -18.39
CA PHE A 94 -16.55 -16.02 -17.37
C PHE A 94 -16.47 -16.57 -15.93
N SER A 95 -17.01 -17.77 -15.65
CA SER A 95 -17.12 -18.29 -14.29
C SER A 95 -15.78 -18.78 -13.69
N SER A 96 -14.99 -19.53 -14.45
CA SER A 96 -13.71 -20.05 -13.95
C SER A 96 -12.68 -18.94 -13.69
N GLN A 97 -12.77 -17.87 -14.45
CA GLN A 97 -11.86 -16.72 -14.30
C GLN A 97 -12.24 -15.80 -13.17
N LEU A 98 -13.54 -15.60 -12.91
CA LEU A 98 -14.01 -14.90 -11.72
C LEU A 98 -13.46 -15.59 -10.45
N ILE A 99 -13.52 -16.92 -10.41
CA ILE A 99 -13.01 -17.67 -9.26
C ILE A 99 -11.49 -17.57 -9.16
N LEU A 100 -10.75 -17.83 -10.23
CA LEU A 100 -9.29 -17.93 -10.21
C LEU A 100 -8.58 -16.57 -10.02
N TYR A 101 -9.10 -15.51 -10.64
CA TYR A 101 -8.43 -14.19 -10.64
C TYR A 101 -9.03 -13.17 -9.68
N TRP A 102 -10.21 -13.46 -9.09
CA TRP A 102 -10.88 -12.55 -8.17
C TRP A 102 -11.16 -13.19 -6.81
N LEU A 103 -11.98 -14.22 -6.76
CA LEU A 103 -12.43 -14.78 -5.49
C LEU A 103 -11.32 -15.49 -4.75
N LEU A 104 -10.62 -16.41 -5.41
CA LEU A 104 -9.53 -17.15 -4.76
C LEU A 104 -8.39 -16.24 -4.28
N PRO A 105 -7.85 -15.29 -5.09
CA PRO A 105 -6.86 -14.36 -4.60
C PRO A 105 -7.38 -13.44 -3.49
N PHE A 106 -8.65 -13.00 -3.55
CA PHE A 106 -9.24 -12.19 -2.50
C PHE A 106 -9.24 -12.95 -1.15
N PHE A 107 -9.80 -14.15 -1.10
CA PHE A 107 -9.86 -14.91 0.15
C PHE A 107 -8.49 -15.34 0.66
N LEU A 108 -7.57 -15.68 -0.25
CA LEU A 108 -6.19 -16.02 0.11
C LEU A 108 -5.48 -14.81 0.74
N VAL A 109 -5.54 -13.65 0.09
CA VAL A 109 -4.90 -12.42 0.57
C VAL A 109 -5.51 -11.97 1.89
N PHE A 110 -6.85 -11.94 1.99
CA PHE A 110 -7.56 -11.59 3.21
C PHE A 110 -7.19 -12.53 4.37
N GLY A 111 -7.18 -13.85 4.12
CA GLY A 111 -6.78 -14.85 5.13
C GLY A 111 -5.31 -14.69 5.57
N LEU A 112 -4.39 -14.40 4.64
CA LEU A 112 -2.99 -14.15 4.95
C LEU A 112 -2.80 -12.85 5.75
N LEU A 113 -3.56 -11.78 5.45
CA LEU A 113 -3.53 -10.54 6.23
C LEU A 113 -4.03 -10.77 7.67
N LEU A 114 -5.11 -11.52 7.84
CA LEU A 114 -5.60 -11.90 9.17
C LEU A 114 -4.58 -12.73 9.93
N ALA A 115 -4.03 -13.78 9.31
CA ALA A 115 -3.02 -14.63 9.94
C ALA A 115 -1.78 -13.81 10.35
N ASN A 116 -1.33 -12.89 9.49
CA ASN A 116 -0.25 -11.97 9.78
C ASN A 116 -0.57 -11.09 11.01
N SER A 117 -1.77 -10.49 11.07
CA SER A 117 -2.20 -9.68 12.21
C SER A 117 -2.23 -10.50 13.51
N PHE A 118 -2.80 -11.70 13.50
CA PHE A 118 -2.83 -12.55 14.68
C PHE A 118 -1.42 -12.93 15.16
N LEU A 119 -0.51 -13.21 14.25
CA LEU A 119 0.88 -13.52 14.59
C LEU A 119 1.54 -12.34 15.32
N TRP A 120 1.43 -11.14 14.78
CA TRP A 120 2.09 -9.96 15.35
C TRP A 120 1.42 -9.49 16.64
N ASN A 121 0.10 -9.58 16.75
CA ASN A 121 -0.63 -9.32 18.00
C ASN A 121 -0.22 -10.31 19.09
N GLY A 122 -0.09 -11.60 18.75
CA GLY A 122 0.42 -12.62 19.69
C GLY A 122 1.85 -12.33 20.15
N LEU A 123 2.74 -11.92 19.23
CA LEU A 123 4.10 -11.52 19.58
C LEU A 123 4.14 -10.25 20.44
N ALA A 124 3.29 -9.25 20.16
CA ALA A 124 3.18 -8.05 20.95
C ALA A 124 2.74 -8.37 22.38
N GLN A 125 1.76 -9.25 22.54
CA GLN A 125 1.31 -9.74 23.86
C GLN A 125 2.42 -10.49 24.60
N ALA A 126 3.09 -11.43 23.92
CA ALA A 126 4.16 -12.24 24.51
C ALA A 126 5.38 -11.39 24.94
N THR A 127 5.61 -10.26 24.28
CA THR A 127 6.73 -9.34 24.60
C THR A 127 6.34 -8.20 25.54
N GLY A 128 5.09 -8.15 25.99
CA GLY A 128 4.56 -7.05 26.83
C GLY A 128 4.48 -5.70 26.11
N LYS A 129 4.51 -5.70 24.77
CA LYS A 129 4.47 -4.48 23.94
C LYS A 129 3.06 -4.17 23.39
N VAL A 130 2.04 -4.66 24.08
CA VAL A 130 0.64 -4.31 23.74
C VAL A 130 0.41 -2.88 24.16
N PRO A 131 -0.12 -2.01 23.31
CA PRO A 131 -0.56 -0.69 23.72
C PRO A 131 -1.65 -0.84 24.79
N ILE A 132 -1.44 -0.28 25.97
CA ILE A 132 -2.48 -0.20 26.99
C ILE A 132 -3.41 0.91 26.52
N ILE A 133 -4.55 0.56 25.98
CA ILE A 133 -5.60 1.52 25.66
C ILE A 133 -6.42 1.64 26.96
N GLU A 134 -6.03 2.59 27.81
CA GLU A 134 -6.68 2.82 29.11
C GLU A 134 -8.05 3.48 28.97
N GLU A 135 -8.34 4.14 27.86
CA GLU A 135 -9.61 4.85 27.62
C GLU A 135 -10.40 4.17 26.50
N SER A 136 -11.70 3.99 26.75
CA SER A 136 -12.64 3.55 25.72
C SER A 136 -12.76 4.64 24.65
N ILE A 137 -12.25 4.38 23.46
CA ILE A 137 -12.37 5.30 22.34
C ILE A 137 -13.84 5.36 21.91
N GLN A 138 -14.45 6.53 22.06
CA GLN A 138 -15.84 6.75 21.62
C GLN A 138 -15.86 7.01 20.11
N LEU A 139 -16.59 6.16 19.38
CA LEU A 139 -16.80 6.33 17.95
C LEU A 139 -17.82 7.47 17.71
N GLN A 140 -17.38 8.57 17.09
CA GLN A 140 -18.24 9.70 16.74
C GLN A 140 -19.16 9.39 15.55
N SER A 141 -18.65 8.69 14.53
CA SER A 141 -19.41 8.34 13.33
C SER A 141 -18.87 7.09 12.64
N LEU A 142 -19.65 6.01 12.68
CA LEU A 142 -19.32 4.76 11.99
C LEU A 142 -19.21 4.96 10.46
N SER A 143 -20.10 5.74 9.87
CA SER A 143 -20.09 6.00 8.44
C SER A 143 -18.85 6.79 8.00
N LEU A 144 -18.42 7.77 8.79
CA LEU A 144 -17.22 8.54 8.52
C LEU A 144 -15.96 7.68 8.68
N MET A 145 -15.90 6.83 9.70
CA MET A 145 -14.80 5.89 9.89
C MET A 145 -14.68 4.90 8.69
N ILE A 146 -15.79 4.30 8.27
CA ILE A 146 -15.82 3.39 7.11
C ILE A 146 -15.38 4.13 5.85
N PHE A 147 -15.89 5.34 5.63
CA PHE A 147 -15.51 6.17 4.48
C PHE A 147 -14.01 6.49 4.50
N ALA A 148 -13.49 6.96 5.62
CA ALA A 148 -12.08 7.31 5.76
C ALA A 148 -11.17 6.10 5.57
N THR A 149 -11.51 4.95 6.18
CA THR A 149 -10.78 3.69 6.01
C THR A 149 -10.76 3.25 4.55
N THR A 150 -11.89 3.41 3.85
CA THR A 150 -11.99 3.10 2.41
C THR A 150 -11.08 3.99 1.59
N VAL A 151 -11.09 5.30 1.85
CA VAL A 151 -10.25 6.28 1.14
C VAL A 151 -8.77 6.04 1.44
N ALA A 152 -8.40 5.79 2.69
CA ALA A 152 -7.04 5.50 3.08
C ALA A 152 -6.51 4.23 2.40
N ALA A 153 -7.26 3.13 2.45
CA ALA A 153 -6.88 1.89 1.77
C ALA A 153 -6.74 2.09 0.26
N PHE A 154 -7.67 2.82 -0.37
CA PHE A 154 -7.59 3.13 -1.80
C PHE A 154 -6.36 3.98 -2.14
N TYR A 155 -6.09 5.00 -1.35
CA TYR A 155 -4.91 5.86 -1.50
C TYR A 155 -3.61 5.05 -1.42
N GLU A 156 -3.47 4.19 -0.41
CA GLU A 156 -2.29 3.35 -0.23
C GLU A 156 -2.11 2.35 -1.37
N GLU A 157 -3.18 1.69 -1.81
CA GLU A 157 -3.11 0.75 -2.93
C GLU A 157 -2.69 1.45 -4.24
N ILE A 158 -3.23 2.65 -4.49
CA ILE A 158 -2.85 3.45 -5.66
C ILE A 158 -1.38 3.89 -5.55
N LEU A 159 -1.00 4.50 -4.43
CA LEU A 159 0.32 5.10 -4.26
C LEU A 159 1.43 4.04 -4.29
N TYR A 160 1.32 3.01 -3.47
CA TYR A 160 2.41 2.05 -3.27
C TYR A 160 2.38 0.87 -4.25
N ARG A 161 1.21 0.52 -4.81
CA ARG A 161 1.05 -0.74 -5.55
C ARG A 161 0.63 -0.56 -7.01
N TRP A 162 0.14 0.60 -7.39
CA TRP A 162 -0.34 0.83 -8.76
C TRP A 162 0.38 1.97 -9.47
N TYR A 163 0.23 3.21 -9.03
CA TYR A 163 0.83 4.40 -9.64
C TYR A 163 2.34 4.48 -9.41
N GLY A 164 2.80 4.38 -8.15
CA GLY A 164 4.20 4.51 -7.78
C GLY A 164 5.12 3.56 -8.54
N PRO A 165 4.83 2.22 -8.59
CA PRO A 165 5.65 1.30 -9.36
C PRO A 165 5.69 1.61 -10.85
N LYS A 166 4.58 2.08 -11.45
CA LYS A 166 4.53 2.45 -12.87
C LYS A 166 5.41 3.66 -13.15
N LEU A 167 5.26 4.71 -12.32
CA LEU A 167 6.03 5.93 -12.46
C LEU A 167 7.53 5.69 -12.28
N LEU A 168 7.93 4.98 -11.23
CA LEU A 168 9.34 4.70 -10.97
C LEU A 168 9.97 3.83 -12.08
N LYS A 169 9.26 2.84 -12.60
CA LYS A 169 9.73 2.03 -13.72
C LYS A 169 9.91 2.82 -15.01
N LEU A 170 9.09 3.85 -15.20
CA LEU A 170 9.17 4.74 -16.34
C LEU A 170 10.32 5.76 -16.18
N ALA A 171 10.48 6.28 -14.96
CA ALA A 171 11.47 7.29 -14.64
C ALA A 171 12.92 6.75 -14.66
N PHE A 172 13.09 5.49 -14.27
CA PHE A 172 14.41 4.84 -14.24
C PHE A 172 14.57 3.80 -15.36
N PRO A 173 14.74 4.23 -16.62
CA PRO A 173 14.92 3.35 -17.76
C PRO A 173 16.34 2.78 -17.80
N TRP A 174 16.91 2.34 -16.66
CA TRP A 174 18.27 1.83 -16.61
C TRP A 174 18.42 0.63 -17.55
N LYS A 175 19.02 0.91 -18.69
CA LYS A 175 19.60 -0.09 -19.57
C LYS A 175 20.89 -0.56 -18.93
N LEU A 176 20.82 -1.34 -17.85
CA LEU A 176 21.96 -2.19 -17.47
C LEU A 176 22.11 -3.21 -18.59
N GLY A 177 23.02 -2.88 -19.53
CA GLY A 177 23.24 -3.62 -20.73
C GLY A 177 23.77 -5.02 -20.43
N PHE A 178 22.96 -6.00 -20.68
CA PHE A 178 23.37 -7.25 -21.28
C PHE A 178 22.64 -7.33 -22.62
N GLN A 179 23.19 -6.63 -23.64
CA GLN A 179 22.89 -6.91 -25.04
C GLN A 179 23.59 -8.24 -25.43
N GLY A 180 23.08 -9.33 -24.90
CA GLY A 180 23.34 -10.64 -25.46
C GLY A 180 22.20 -10.99 -26.41
N LYS A 181 22.45 -10.96 -27.70
CA LYS A 181 21.60 -11.58 -28.70
C LYS A 181 21.57 -13.09 -28.42
N THR A 182 20.61 -13.56 -27.64
CA THR A 182 20.33 -14.99 -27.55
C THR A 182 18.81 -15.21 -27.63
N THR A 183 18.46 -16.03 -28.58
CA THR A 183 17.14 -16.34 -29.16
C THR A 183 16.17 -17.06 -28.18
N TYR A 184 16.54 -17.27 -26.95
CA TYR A 184 15.70 -17.84 -25.87
C TYR A 184 15.68 -16.90 -24.67
N GLN A 185 14.88 -15.84 -24.74
CA GLN A 185 14.63 -15.00 -23.55
C GLN A 185 13.68 -15.73 -22.59
N LYS A 186 14.25 -16.51 -21.66
CA LYS A 186 13.62 -16.71 -20.35
C LYS A 186 13.31 -15.31 -19.81
N LYS A 187 12.04 -15.02 -19.51
CA LYS A 187 11.57 -13.75 -18.93
C LYS A 187 12.15 -13.59 -17.51
N ASN A 188 13.44 -13.33 -17.40
CA ASN A 188 14.00 -12.92 -16.12
C ASN A 188 13.48 -11.52 -15.85
N LEU A 189 12.71 -11.35 -14.77
CA LEU A 189 12.34 -10.03 -14.27
C LEU A 189 13.65 -9.23 -14.10
N PRO A 190 13.80 -8.09 -14.79
CA PRO A 190 15.04 -7.32 -14.65
C PRO A 190 15.19 -6.88 -13.19
N LEU A 191 16.37 -7.04 -12.62
CA LEU A 191 16.71 -6.77 -11.22
C LEU A 191 16.20 -5.39 -10.74
N ARG A 192 16.21 -4.39 -11.63
CA ARG A 192 15.65 -3.05 -11.39
C ARG A 192 14.17 -3.05 -10.98
N TRP A 193 13.39 -3.99 -11.53
CA TRP A 193 11.96 -4.06 -11.23
C TRP A 193 11.75 -4.63 -9.82
N ILE A 194 12.55 -5.62 -9.45
CA ILE A 194 12.56 -6.15 -8.09
C ILE A 194 12.95 -5.05 -7.10
N PHE A 195 13.96 -4.23 -7.45
CA PHE A 195 14.39 -3.11 -6.60
C PHE A 195 13.26 -2.08 -6.39
N VAL A 196 12.59 -1.64 -7.47
CA VAL A 196 11.46 -0.69 -7.37
C VAL A 196 10.33 -1.26 -6.50
N GLU A 197 10.00 -2.54 -6.69
CA GLU A 197 8.96 -3.20 -5.91
C GLU A 197 9.34 -3.27 -4.42
N ALA A 198 10.56 -3.73 -4.13
CA ALA A 198 11.06 -3.82 -2.76
C ALA A 198 11.14 -2.44 -2.09
N LEU A 199 11.62 -1.42 -2.80
CA LEU A 199 11.71 -0.05 -2.29
C LEU A 199 10.35 0.48 -1.83
N LEU A 200 9.31 0.33 -2.65
CA LEU A 200 7.97 0.82 -2.31
C LEU A 200 7.33 0.03 -1.14
N VAL A 201 7.59 -1.27 -1.06
CA VAL A 201 7.13 -2.08 0.08
C VAL A 201 7.86 -1.67 1.37
N ILE A 202 9.15 -1.38 1.30
CA ILE A 202 9.92 -0.89 2.46
C ILE A 202 9.43 0.49 2.90
N ILE A 203 9.23 1.43 1.96
CA ILE A 203 8.71 2.77 2.28
C ILE A 203 7.31 2.67 2.91
N PHE A 204 6.44 1.83 2.37
CA PHE A 204 5.14 1.54 2.95
C PHE A 204 5.25 0.99 4.39
N ALA A 205 6.15 0.06 4.62
CA ALA A 205 6.37 -0.49 5.96
C ALA A 205 6.88 0.57 6.94
N LEU A 206 7.86 1.38 6.52
CA LEU A 206 8.41 2.46 7.35
C LEU A 206 7.38 3.54 7.69
N SER A 207 6.42 3.84 6.80
CA SER A 207 5.34 4.77 7.10
C SER A 207 4.40 4.30 8.23
N HIS A 208 4.48 3.02 8.63
CA HIS A 208 3.76 2.46 9.78
C HIS A 208 4.60 2.41 11.07
N GLY A 209 5.77 3.05 11.08
CA GLY A 209 6.69 3.08 12.21
C GLY A 209 6.14 3.76 13.48
N TYR A 210 5.05 4.51 13.38
CA TYR A 210 4.34 5.07 14.52
C TYR A 210 3.86 3.99 15.52
N GLY A 211 3.62 2.76 15.08
CA GLY A 211 3.33 1.61 15.93
C GLY A 211 4.57 0.85 16.41
N GLY A 212 5.79 1.39 16.20
CA GLY A 212 7.05 0.75 16.54
C GLY A 212 7.47 -0.35 15.55
N TRP A 213 8.58 -1.04 15.85
CA TRP A 213 9.17 -2.02 14.94
C TRP A 213 8.27 -3.21 14.62
N LEU A 214 7.42 -3.64 15.55
CA LEU A 214 6.45 -4.71 15.28
C LEU A 214 5.46 -4.30 14.21
N ALA A 215 4.97 -3.05 14.24
CA ALA A 215 4.08 -2.52 13.21
C ALA A 215 4.78 -2.41 11.85
N VAL A 216 6.06 -2.01 11.81
CA VAL A 216 6.86 -1.98 10.57
C VAL A 216 6.98 -3.37 9.96
N VAL A 217 7.33 -4.38 10.75
CA VAL A 217 7.47 -5.74 10.22
C VAL A 217 6.12 -6.33 9.80
N ASN A 218 5.05 -6.06 10.57
CA ASN A 218 3.68 -6.40 10.18
C ASN A 218 3.31 -5.76 8.84
N ALA A 219 3.55 -4.46 8.68
CA ALA A 219 3.26 -3.72 7.45
C ALA A 219 4.14 -4.19 6.27
N LEU A 220 5.40 -4.58 6.52
CA LEU A 220 6.28 -5.15 5.50
C LEU A 220 5.72 -6.45 4.92
N VAL A 221 5.26 -7.35 5.79
CA VAL A 221 4.64 -8.61 5.36
C VAL A 221 3.31 -8.35 4.66
N ALA A 222 2.43 -7.54 5.25
CA ALA A 222 1.14 -7.18 4.66
C ALA A 222 1.30 -6.47 3.30
N GLY A 223 2.23 -5.52 3.21
CA GLY A 223 2.57 -4.80 1.99
C GLY A 223 3.08 -5.73 0.89
N SER A 224 3.89 -6.72 1.25
CA SER A 224 4.39 -7.76 0.33
C SER A 224 3.25 -8.65 -0.19
N ILE A 225 2.35 -9.11 0.68
CA ILE A 225 1.19 -9.92 0.31
C ILE A 225 0.30 -9.16 -0.69
N LEU A 226 -0.05 -7.91 -0.38
CA LEU A 226 -0.88 -7.08 -1.24
C LEU A 226 -0.19 -6.78 -2.57
N ARG A 227 1.12 -6.53 -2.57
CA ARG A 227 1.87 -6.30 -3.81
C ARG A 227 1.92 -7.54 -4.68
N LEU A 228 2.17 -8.72 -4.12
CA LEU A 228 2.16 -10.00 -4.84
C LEU A 228 0.77 -10.27 -5.44
N CYS A 229 -0.32 -9.93 -4.73
CA CYS A 229 -1.67 -10.01 -5.25
C CYS A 229 -1.84 -9.18 -6.53
N VAL A 230 -1.40 -7.91 -6.53
CA VAL A 230 -1.49 -7.04 -7.70
C VAL A 230 -0.63 -7.57 -8.86
N ILE A 231 0.56 -8.10 -8.58
CA ILE A 231 1.44 -8.69 -9.62
C ILE A 231 0.79 -9.94 -10.22
N TYR A 232 0.20 -10.80 -9.40
CA TYR A 232 -0.42 -12.05 -9.82
C TYR A 232 -1.72 -11.82 -10.60
N THR A 233 -2.62 -10.99 -10.07
CA THR A 233 -3.94 -10.75 -10.66
C THR A 233 -3.92 -9.73 -11.81
N GLY A 234 -2.88 -8.88 -11.87
CA GLY A 234 -2.84 -7.72 -12.76
C GLY A 234 -3.91 -6.66 -12.41
N SER A 235 -4.57 -6.78 -11.26
CA SER A 235 -5.69 -5.94 -10.84
C SER A 235 -5.40 -5.25 -9.50
N LEU A 236 -5.65 -3.94 -9.44
CA LEU A 236 -5.65 -3.18 -8.21
C LEU A 236 -6.81 -3.60 -7.27
N TRP A 237 -7.97 -3.92 -7.87
CA TRP A 237 -9.22 -4.04 -7.13
C TRP A 237 -9.27 -5.23 -6.16
N VAL A 238 -8.62 -6.35 -6.50
CA VAL A 238 -8.59 -7.52 -5.62
C VAL A 238 -7.81 -7.22 -4.34
N GLY A 239 -6.63 -6.61 -4.47
CA GLY A 239 -5.82 -6.16 -3.33
C GLY A 239 -6.55 -5.13 -2.48
N PHE A 240 -7.14 -4.12 -3.13
CA PHE A 240 -7.92 -3.08 -2.45
C PHE A 240 -9.11 -3.65 -1.66
N LEU A 241 -9.90 -4.55 -2.24
CA LEU A 241 -11.02 -5.17 -1.54
C LEU A 241 -10.57 -6.02 -0.35
N ALA A 242 -9.49 -6.78 -0.49
CA ALA A 242 -8.92 -7.55 0.61
C ALA A 242 -8.38 -6.64 1.73
N HIS A 243 -7.71 -5.56 1.38
CA HIS A 243 -7.15 -4.58 2.31
C HIS A 243 -8.24 -3.85 3.10
N ILE A 244 -9.26 -3.31 2.42
CA ILE A 244 -10.35 -2.62 3.13
C ILE A 244 -11.14 -3.59 4.02
N THR A 245 -11.44 -4.80 3.54
CA THR A 245 -12.15 -5.79 4.36
C THR A 245 -11.34 -6.14 5.61
N TYR A 246 -10.03 -6.32 5.47
CA TYR A 246 -9.12 -6.54 6.58
C TYR A 246 -9.16 -5.37 7.59
N ASN A 247 -9.02 -4.12 7.14
CA ASN A 247 -9.05 -2.95 8.01
C ASN A 247 -10.39 -2.81 8.75
N LEU A 248 -11.51 -3.03 8.08
CA LEU A 248 -12.83 -2.99 8.69
C LEU A 248 -13.02 -4.08 9.76
N VAL A 249 -12.49 -5.28 9.53
CA VAL A 249 -12.50 -6.35 10.55
C VAL A 249 -11.64 -5.96 11.74
N GLN A 250 -10.45 -5.40 11.54
CA GLN A 250 -9.60 -4.92 12.66
C GLN A 250 -10.30 -3.84 13.49
N PHE A 251 -10.95 -2.86 12.85
CA PHE A 251 -11.74 -1.86 13.57
C PHE A 251 -12.94 -2.47 14.31
N ALA A 252 -13.63 -3.43 13.70
CA ALA A 252 -14.75 -4.11 14.36
C ALA A 252 -14.31 -4.90 15.60
N LEU A 253 -13.12 -5.51 15.56
CA LEU A 253 -12.52 -6.20 16.71
C LEU A 253 -12.11 -5.20 17.80
N LEU A 254 -11.50 -4.08 17.41
CA LEU A 254 -11.10 -3.01 18.33
C LEU A 254 -12.30 -2.40 19.10
N LEU A 255 -13.42 -2.18 18.41
CA LEU A 255 -14.63 -1.59 19.02
C LEU A 255 -15.40 -2.57 19.93
N ARG A 256 -15.06 -3.85 19.93
CA ARG A 256 -15.70 -4.89 20.78
C ARG A 256 -14.94 -5.16 22.07
N GLY A 257 -13.64 -4.84 22.10
CA GLY A 257 -12.77 -5.09 23.26
C GLY A 257 -12.71 -3.94 24.19
#